data_e44cc4a994ace6bca920b1e94ab5ac85
#
_entry.id   e44cc4a994ace6bca920b1e94ab5ac85
#
_cell.length_a   1.000
_cell.length_b   1.000
_cell.length_c   1.000
_cell.angle_alpha   90.00
_cell.angle_beta   90.00
_cell.angle_gamma   90.00
#
_symmetry.space_group_name_H-M   'P 1'
#
loop_
_entity.id
_entity.type
_entity.pdbx_description
1 polymer ?
#
loop_
_entity_poly.entity_id
_entity_poly.type
_entity_poly.pdbx_seq_one_letter_code
_entity_poly.pdbx_strand_id
1 'polypeptide(L)'
;DYNSGRGGQVIVDYLDGYDGYMHADGYPGYHKTQATIIGCWAHARRKFTDAQKAMGKNKSGKINWAINHIKKLYRVETLIKDKTIDERYRIRQEQSLPLLDEFKTWLIQSKSQVLGQTDLSDAIQYCLNQWEKLERYTLDGRLSIDNNRAERSIKPFVNGRKAWLFSQTAKGAKASAILYSIVESAKANGLVPYDYITHLLEAFTHPEPDIEQLLPWNVKLSDGL
;
A
#
# COMPACT_ATOMS: atom_id res chain seq x y z
N ASP A 1 9.97 1.02 12.19
CA ASP A 1 11.35 0.87 12.68
C ASP A 1 12.29 1.82 11.95
N TYR A 2 13.46 2.08 12.53
CA TYR A 2 14.51 2.90 11.92
C TYR A 2 15.69 2.02 11.52
N ASN A 3 16.14 2.19 10.30
CA ASN A 3 17.40 1.59 9.82
C ASN A 3 18.23 2.64 9.07
N SER A 4 19.55 2.59 9.20
CA SER A 4 20.48 3.54 8.54
C SER A 4 20.64 3.29 7.04
N GLY A 5 20.17 2.14 6.54
CA GLY A 5 20.25 1.74 5.13
C GLY A 5 18.90 1.48 4.49
N ARG A 6 18.91 1.37 3.15
CA ARG A 6 17.74 1.00 2.32
C ARG A 6 17.91 -0.36 1.65
N GLY A 7 18.85 -1.18 2.11
CA GLY A 7 19.12 -2.49 1.51
C GLY A 7 17.93 -3.45 1.67
N GLY A 8 17.71 -4.30 0.68
CA GLY A 8 16.64 -5.31 0.74
C GLY A 8 16.77 -6.26 1.94
N GLN A 9 17.97 -6.40 2.51
CA GLN A 9 18.19 -7.22 3.72
C GLN A 9 17.39 -6.72 4.92
N VAL A 10 17.24 -5.40 5.08
CA VAL A 10 16.44 -4.80 6.17
C VAL A 10 15.00 -5.32 6.17
N ILE A 11 14.41 -5.45 4.98
CA ILE A 11 13.03 -5.96 4.85
C ILE A 11 12.98 -7.46 5.06
N VAL A 12 13.99 -8.21 4.62
CA VAL A 12 14.09 -9.66 4.87
C VAL A 12 14.15 -9.92 6.36
N ASP A 13 15.02 -9.21 7.09
CA ASP A 13 15.17 -9.36 8.54
C ASP A 13 13.90 -8.96 9.30
N TYR A 14 13.21 -7.90 8.83
CA TYR A 14 11.96 -7.43 9.45
C TYR A 14 10.78 -8.38 9.23
N LEU A 15 10.76 -9.09 8.10
CA LEU A 15 9.70 -10.02 7.72
C LEU A 15 10.12 -11.49 7.87
N ASP A 16 11.16 -11.75 8.69
CA ASP A 16 11.62 -13.12 8.92
C ASP A 16 10.48 -14.03 9.40
N GLY A 17 10.32 -15.17 8.73
CA GLY A 17 9.23 -16.11 8.97
C GLY A 17 7.84 -15.69 8.47
N TYR A 18 7.70 -14.54 7.79
CA TYR A 18 6.43 -14.11 7.21
C TYR A 18 6.30 -14.55 5.75
N ASP A 19 5.35 -15.42 5.45
CA ASP A 19 5.02 -15.98 4.13
C ASP A 19 3.68 -15.50 3.56
N GLY A 20 2.99 -14.61 4.27
CA GLY A 20 1.69 -14.07 3.88
C GLY A 20 1.75 -13.06 2.72
N TYR A 21 0.69 -12.28 2.56
CA TYR A 21 0.58 -11.28 1.50
C TYR A 21 1.17 -9.93 1.93
N MET A 22 1.94 -9.29 1.05
CA MET A 22 2.50 -7.96 1.27
C MET A 22 2.22 -7.04 0.07
N HIS A 23 1.58 -5.90 0.31
CA HIS A 23 1.42 -4.85 -0.71
C HIS A 23 2.73 -4.06 -0.88
N ALA A 24 3.15 -3.87 -2.13
CA ALA A 24 4.36 -3.11 -2.47
C ALA A 24 4.22 -2.29 -3.77
N ASP A 25 5.04 -1.26 -3.86
CA ASP A 25 5.10 -0.31 -4.99
C ASP A 25 5.99 -0.77 -6.16
N GLY A 26 6.54 -1.97 -6.08
CA GLY A 26 7.46 -2.52 -7.09
C GLY A 26 8.94 -2.30 -6.79
N TYR A 27 9.31 -1.84 -5.58
CA TYR A 27 10.71 -1.75 -5.18
C TYR A 27 11.37 -3.15 -5.18
N PRO A 28 12.54 -3.32 -5.87
CA PRO A 28 13.16 -4.64 -6.04
C PRO A 28 13.58 -5.33 -4.74
N GLY A 29 13.84 -4.57 -3.67
CA GLY A 29 14.26 -5.12 -2.37
C GLY A 29 13.26 -6.10 -1.76
N TYR A 30 11.97 -5.97 -2.08
CA TYR A 30 10.93 -6.86 -1.57
C TYR A 30 10.94 -8.26 -2.17
N HIS A 31 11.58 -8.46 -3.32
CA HIS A 31 11.68 -9.78 -3.97
C HIS A 31 12.52 -10.81 -3.20
N LYS A 32 13.26 -10.36 -2.20
CA LYS A 32 14.09 -11.24 -1.35
C LYS A 32 13.31 -11.82 -0.17
N THR A 33 12.08 -11.38 0.07
CA THR A 33 11.23 -11.87 1.15
C THR A 33 10.48 -13.12 0.72
N GLN A 34 10.00 -13.90 1.69
CA GLN A 34 9.12 -15.06 1.44
C GLN A 34 7.66 -14.64 1.19
N ALA A 35 7.32 -13.39 1.46
CA ALA A 35 5.98 -12.86 1.30
C ALA A 35 5.52 -12.85 -0.17
N THR A 36 4.26 -13.17 -0.39
CA THR A 36 3.60 -13.03 -1.70
C THR A 36 3.32 -11.55 -1.97
N ILE A 37 4.06 -10.97 -2.91
CA ILE A 37 3.96 -9.55 -3.23
C ILE A 37 2.70 -9.25 -4.04
N ILE A 38 1.88 -8.32 -3.55
CA ILE A 38 0.71 -7.76 -4.23
C ILE A 38 1.08 -6.38 -4.79
N GLY A 39 0.85 -6.17 -6.07
CA GLY A 39 1.14 -4.90 -6.75
C GLY A 39 0.08 -3.83 -6.46
N CYS A 40 0.44 -2.58 -6.74
CA CYS A 40 -0.40 -1.42 -6.46
C CYS A 40 -0.95 -0.81 -7.76
N TRP A 41 -2.26 -0.92 -7.99
CA TRP A 41 -2.93 -0.31 -9.16
C TRP A 41 -2.91 1.21 -9.15
N ALA A 42 -2.77 1.85 -7.99
CA ALA A 42 -2.60 3.31 -7.94
C ALA A 42 -1.29 3.74 -8.60
N HIS A 43 -0.20 2.96 -8.44
CA HIS A 43 1.06 3.22 -9.13
C HIS A 43 0.97 2.96 -10.64
N ALA A 44 0.35 1.85 -11.05
CA ALA A 44 0.08 1.57 -12.45
C ALA A 44 -0.71 2.71 -13.11
N ARG A 45 -1.81 3.15 -12.46
CA ARG A 45 -2.62 4.28 -12.94
C ARG A 45 -1.82 5.59 -13.03
N ARG A 46 -0.94 5.85 -12.04
CA ARG A 46 -0.10 7.06 -12.01
C ARG A 46 0.78 7.14 -13.24
N LYS A 47 1.40 6.04 -13.68
CA LYS A 47 2.21 5.99 -14.91
C LYS A 47 1.44 6.52 -16.12
N PHE A 48 0.20 6.07 -16.33
CA PHE A 48 -0.64 6.56 -17.43
C PHE A 48 -1.09 8.01 -17.21
N THR A 49 -1.38 8.44 -15.99
CA THR A 49 -1.77 9.84 -15.74
C THR A 49 -0.61 10.80 -15.92
N ASP A 50 0.61 10.38 -15.62
CA ASP A 50 1.81 11.20 -15.84
C ASP A 50 2.14 11.28 -17.34
N ALA A 51 2.03 10.17 -18.09
CA ALA A 51 2.09 10.18 -19.54
C ALA A 51 1.02 11.10 -20.16
N GLN A 52 -0.20 11.12 -19.60
CA GLN A 52 -1.27 12.03 -20.07
C GLN A 52 -0.92 13.51 -19.87
N LYS A 53 -0.29 13.84 -18.72
CA LYS A 53 0.13 15.22 -18.43
C LYS A 53 1.27 15.66 -19.35
N ALA A 54 2.26 14.80 -19.59
CA ALA A 54 3.40 15.09 -20.45
C ALA A 54 2.99 15.36 -21.91
N MET A 55 1.95 14.68 -22.42
CA MET A 55 1.42 14.90 -23.78
C MET A 55 0.62 16.19 -23.95
N GLY A 56 0.29 16.91 -22.89
CA GLY A 56 -0.44 18.17 -22.94
C GLY A 56 -1.81 18.07 -23.61
N LYS A 57 -2.07 18.95 -24.61
CA LYS A 57 -3.34 18.97 -25.33
C LYS A 57 -3.52 17.80 -26.31
N ASN A 58 -2.42 17.18 -26.76
CA ASN A 58 -2.44 16.02 -27.66
C ASN A 58 -2.71 14.73 -26.89
N LYS A 59 -3.95 14.49 -26.51
CA LYS A 59 -4.35 13.32 -25.71
C LYS A 59 -4.36 12.06 -26.58
N SER A 60 -3.48 11.12 -26.30
CA SER A 60 -3.53 9.79 -26.90
C SER A 60 -4.80 9.05 -26.50
N GLY A 61 -5.55 8.54 -27.49
CA GLY A 61 -6.71 7.67 -27.22
C GLY A 61 -6.34 6.44 -26.39
N LYS A 62 -5.13 5.90 -26.58
CA LYS A 62 -4.59 4.78 -25.83
C LYS A 62 -4.43 5.07 -24.33
N ILE A 63 -3.92 6.26 -23.97
CA ILE A 63 -3.76 6.65 -22.55
C ILE A 63 -5.14 6.79 -21.90
N ASN A 64 -6.08 7.45 -22.57
CA ASN A 64 -7.44 7.61 -22.05
C ASN A 64 -8.14 6.27 -21.88
N TRP A 65 -7.94 5.34 -22.82
CA TRP A 65 -8.48 4.00 -22.73
C TRP A 65 -7.93 3.28 -21.49
N ALA A 66 -6.61 3.26 -21.29
CA ALA A 66 -5.98 2.63 -20.14
C ALA A 66 -6.49 3.19 -18.80
N ILE A 67 -6.53 4.53 -18.67
CA ILE A 67 -7.02 5.18 -17.45
C ILE A 67 -8.50 4.81 -17.19
N ASN A 68 -9.33 4.81 -18.23
CA ASN A 68 -10.75 4.48 -18.10
C ASN A 68 -10.95 2.99 -17.79
N HIS A 69 -10.09 2.13 -18.33
CA HIS A 69 -10.14 0.70 -18.05
C HIS A 69 -9.75 0.42 -16.58
N ILE A 70 -8.67 1.02 -16.08
CA ILE A 70 -8.29 0.92 -14.66
C ILE A 70 -9.42 1.46 -13.76
N LYS A 71 -10.14 2.52 -14.16
CA LYS A 71 -11.31 3.00 -13.41
C LYS A 71 -12.41 1.94 -13.29
N LYS A 72 -12.58 1.04 -14.28
CA LYS A 72 -13.56 -0.06 -14.17
C LYS A 72 -13.19 -1.00 -13.02
N LEU A 73 -11.90 -1.36 -12.86
CA LEU A 73 -11.43 -2.17 -11.72
C LEU A 73 -11.76 -1.51 -10.38
N TYR A 74 -11.50 -0.22 -10.24
CA TYR A 74 -11.84 0.52 -9.01
C TYR A 74 -13.35 0.62 -8.78
N ARG A 75 -14.19 0.64 -9.81
CA ARG A 75 -15.66 0.58 -9.65
C ARG A 75 -16.10 -0.74 -9.06
N VAL A 76 -15.53 -1.87 -9.49
CA VAL A 76 -15.81 -3.18 -8.86
C VAL A 76 -15.47 -3.10 -7.37
N GLU A 77 -14.29 -2.60 -7.00
CA GLU A 77 -13.89 -2.47 -5.59
C GLU A 77 -14.84 -1.57 -4.77
N THR A 78 -15.37 -0.50 -5.38
CA THR A 78 -16.37 0.35 -4.73
C THR A 78 -17.67 -0.39 -4.48
N LEU A 79 -18.14 -1.21 -5.44
CA LEU A 79 -19.37 -2.00 -5.32
C LEU A 79 -19.28 -3.09 -4.25
N ILE A 80 -18.08 -3.63 -4.02
CA ILE A 80 -17.88 -4.73 -3.07
C ILE A 80 -17.35 -4.27 -1.71
N LYS A 81 -17.22 -2.97 -1.46
CA LYS A 81 -16.60 -2.41 -0.27
C LYS A 81 -17.19 -2.99 1.04
N ASP A 82 -18.52 -3.08 1.10
CA ASP A 82 -19.26 -3.50 2.30
C ASP A 82 -19.69 -4.99 2.24
N LYS A 83 -19.14 -5.76 1.30
CA LYS A 83 -19.39 -7.19 1.13
C LYS A 83 -18.48 -8.01 2.02
N THR A 84 -18.91 -9.25 2.31
CA THR A 84 -18.09 -10.25 3.01
C THR A 84 -16.83 -10.61 2.21
N ILE A 85 -15.86 -11.22 2.87
CA ILE A 85 -14.60 -11.64 2.24
C ILE A 85 -14.88 -12.59 1.07
N ASP A 86 -15.76 -13.56 1.26
CA ASP A 86 -16.11 -14.57 0.24
C ASP A 86 -16.87 -13.94 -0.94
N GLU A 87 -17.80 -13.03 -0.67
CA GLU A 87 -18.50 -12.28 -1.71
C GLU A 87 -17.53 -11.41 -2.53
N ARG A 88 -16.58 -10.73 -1.85
CA ARG A 88 -15.56 -9.92 -2.54
C ARG A 88 -14.69 -10.79 -3.44
N TYR A 89 -14.25 -11.94 -2.94
CA TYR A 89 -13.49 -12.89 -3.75
C TYR A 89 -14.30 -13.32 -4.98
N ARG A 90 -15.53 -13.82 -4.79
CA ARG A 90 -16.39 -14.29 -5.88
C ARG A 90 -16.63 -13.20 -6.93
N ILE A 91 -17.02 -12.00 -6.52
CA ILE A 91 -17.30 -10.90 -7.47
C ILE A 91 -16.03 -10.48 -8.23
N ARG A 92 -14.85 -10.52 -7.62
CA ARG A 92 -13.59 -10.28 -8.32
C ARG A 92 -13.32 -11.35 -9.39
N GLN A 93 -13.60 -12.62 -9.10
CA GLN A 93 -13.48 -13.68 -10.12
C GLN A 93 -14.44 -13.42 -11.29
N GLU A 94 -15.67 -13.01 -11.02
CA GLU A 94 -16.70 -12.80 -12.03
C GLU A 94 -16.51 -11.50 -12.84
N GLN A 95 -16.04 -10.42 -12.21
CA GLN A 95 -16.02 -9.09 -12.81
C GLN A 95 -14.62 -8.51 -13.02
N SER A 96 -13.69 -8.73 -12.09
CA SER A 96 -12.35 -8.14 -12.20
C SER A 96 -11.44 -8.95 -13.12
N LEU A 97 -11.47 -10.29 -13.08
CA LEU A 97 -10.62 -11.11 -13.94
C LEU A 97 -10.86 -10.87 -15.43
N PRO A 98 -12.10 -10.82 -15.96
CA PRO A 98 -12.32 -10.46 -17.37
C PRO A 98 -11.77 -9.09 -17.75
N LEU A 99 -11.88 -8.10 -16.86
CA LEU A 99 -11.30 -6.77 -17.06
C LEU A 99 -9.78 -6.82 -17.07
N LEU A 100 -9.17 -7.64 -16.22
CA LEU A 100 -7.71 -7.83 -16.19
C LEU A 100 -7.23 -8.48 -17.48
N ASP A 101 -7.90 -9.49 -17.98
CA ASP A 101 -7.56 -10.19 -19.24
C ASP A 101 -7.66 -9.24 -20.45
N GLU A 102 -8.72 -8.42 -20.51
CA GLU A 102 -8.89 -7.39 -21.55
C GLU A 102 -7.74 -6.37 -21.48
N PHE A 103 -7.37 -5.94 -20.28
CA PHE A 103 -6.29 -4.97 -20.09
C PHE A 103 -4.91 -5.55 -20.45
N LYS A 104 -4.64 -6.79 -20.06
CA LYS A 104 -3.40 -7.50 -20.42
C LYS A 104 -3.23 -7.65 -21.92
N THR A 105 -4.29 -8.08 -22.59
CA THR A 105 -4.33 -8.20 -24.04
C THR A 105 -4.04 -6.86 -24.72
N TRP A 106 -4.69 -5.79 -24.25
CA TRP A 106 -4.46 -4.43 -24.74
C TRP A 106 -3.02 -3.96 -24.49
N LEU A 107 -2.41 -4.25 -23.32
CA LEU A 107 -1.01 -3.91 -23.03
C LEU A 107 -0.05 -4.56 -24.03
N ILE A 108 -0.24 -5.87 -24.28
CA ILE A 108 0.59 -6.65 -25.21
C ILE A 108 0.46 -6.07 -26.64
N GLN A 109 -0.75 -5.82 -27.12
CA GLN A 109 -1.00 -5.22 -28.43
C GLN A 109 -0.45 -3.80 -28.53
N SER A 110 -0.64 -2.99 -27.50
CA SER A 110 -0.16 -1.61 -27.49
C SER A 110 1.35 -1.52 -27.48
N LYS A 111 2.04 -2.46 -26.78
CA LYS A 111 3.51 -2.51 -26.77
C LYS A 111 4.11 -2.64 -28.18
N SER A 112 3.51 -3.45 -29.03
CA SER A 112 4.00 -3.62 -30.44
C SER A 112 3.72 -2.41 -31.33
N GLN A 113 2.79 -1.54 -30.95
CA GLN A 113 2.35 -0.39 -31.76
C GLN A 113 2.93 0.95 -31.31
N VAL A 114 3.47 1.03 -30.09
CA VAL A 114 4.09 2.26 -29.56
C VAL A 114 5.57 2.21 -29.87
N LEU A 115 5.98 3.02 -30.84
CA LEU A 115 7.37 3.13 -31.27
C LEU A 115 8.16 4.11 -30.38
N GLY A 116 9.41 3.76 -30.10
CA GLY A 116 10.32 4.60 -29.34
C GLY A 116 10.10 4.60 -27.83
N GLN A 117 10.99 5.32 -27.14
CA GLN A 117 10.94 5.49 -25.69
C GLN A 117 10.05 6.69 -25.36
N THR A 118 8.82 6.43 -24.92
CA THR A 118 7.81 7.44 -24.57
C THR A 118 7.24 7.13 -23.19
N ASP A 119 6.68 8.13 -22.50
CA ASP A 119 6.00 7.91 -21.21
C ASP A 119 4.89 6.86 -21.31
N LEU A 120 4.23 6.74 -22.46
CA LEU A 120 3.24 5.68 -22.69
C LEU A 120 3.90 4.31 -22.79
N SER A 121 5.03 4.17 -23.50
CA SER A 121 5.77 2.91 -23.58
C SER A 121 6.26 2.46 -22.18
N ASP A 122 6.72 3.40 -21.37
CA ASP A 122 7.19 3.15 -20.02
C ASP A 122 6.03 2.72 -19.10
N ALA A 123 4.85 3.34 -19.24
CA ALA A 123 3.65 2.95 -18.48
C ALA A 123 3.18 1.53 -18.85
N ILE A 124 3.18 1.18 -20.15
CA ILE A 124 2.85 -0.16 -20.63
C ILE A 124 3.87 -1.17 -20.11
N GLN A 125 5.16 -0.89 -20.24
CA GLN A 125 6.23 -1.78 -19.79
C GLN A 125 6.20 -1.99 -18.28
N TYR A 126 5.93 -0.94 -17.50
CA TYR A 126 5.74 -1.05 -16.06
C TYR A 126 4.62 -2.04 -15.72
N CYS A 127 3.45 -1.91 -16.35
CA CYS A 127 2.33 -2.80 -16.08
C CYS A 127 2.64 -4.25 -16.47
N LEU A 128 3.29 -4.48 -17.60
CA LEU A 128 3.70 -5.82 -18.03
C LEU A 128 4.71 -6.44 -17.06
N ASN A 129 5.71 -5.68 -16.61
CA ASN A 129 6.71 -6.15 -15.65
C ASN A 129 6.13 -6.46 -14.26
N GLN A 130 5.05 -5.79 -13.88
CA GLN A 130 4.39 -5.98 -12.59
C GLN A 130 3.11 -6.82 -12.70
N TRP A 131 2.78 -7.37 -13.89
CA TRP A 131 1.47 -7.93 -14.17
C TRP A 131 1.04 -8.98 -13.14
N GLU A 132 1.86 -9.97 -12.91
CA GLU A 132 1.58 -11.05 -11.96
C GLU A 132 1.23 -10.50 -10.56
N LYS A 133 1.94 -9.47 -10.11
CA LYS A 133 1.69 -8.83 -8.81
C LYS A 133 0.40 -8.01 -8.82
N LEU A 134 0.14 -7.29 -9.93
CA LEU A 134 -1.07 -6.48 -10.08
C LEU A 134 -2.34 -7.33 -10.10
N GLU A 135 -2.28 -8.56 -10.60
CA GLU A 135 -3.39 -9.49 -10.65
C GLU A 135 -3.69 -10.12 -9.29
N ARG A 136 -2.69 -10.31 -8.44
CA ARG A 136 -2.79 -11.04 -7.17
C ARG A 136 -3.78 -10.48 -6.15
N TYR A 137 -4.25 -9.24 -6.25
CA TYR A 137 -5.28 -8.73 -5.33
C TYR A 137 -6.60 -9.50 -5.46
N THR A 138 -6.80 -10.24 -6.54
CA THR A 138 -7.98 -11.08 -6.76
C THR A 138 -7.91 -12.43 -6.06
N LEU A 139 -6.75 -12.82 -5.48
CA LEU A 139 -6.55 -14.12 -4.85
C LEU A 139 -7.29 -14.28 -3.52
N ASP A 140 -7.60 -13.18 -2.84
CA ASP A 140 -8.26 -13.20 -1.55
C ASP A 140 -9.13 -11.94 -1.37
N GLY A 141 -10.35 -12.11 -0.84
CA GLY A 141 -11.28 -10.99 -0.60
C GLY A 141 -10.78 -9.95 0.41
N ARG A 142 -9.79 -10.27 1.24
CA ARG A 142 -9.15 -9.35 2.20
C ARG A 142 -8.19 -8.37 1.54
N LEU A 143 -7.60 -8.74 0.40
CA LEU A 143 -6.59 -7.94 -0.27
C LEU A 143 -7.18 -6.65 -0.84
N SER A 144 -6.39 -5.59 -0.88
CA SER A 144 -6.75 -4.33 -1.51
C SER A 144 -6.21 -4.26 -2.93
N ILE A 145 -6.88 -3.50 -3.81
CA ILE A 145 -6.40 -3.23 -5.16
C ILE A 145 -5.15 -2.33 -5.17
N ASP A 146 -4.92 -1.57 -4.11
CA ASP A 146 -3.80 -0.64 -3.99
C ASP A 146 -3.24 -0.55 -2.57
N ASN A 147 -2.06 0.07 -2.45
CA ASN A 147 -1.32 0.28 -1.20
C ASN A 147 -1.64 1.61 -0.51
N ASN A 148 -2.69 2.31 -0.92
CA ASN A 148 -2.99 3.66 -0.43
C ASN A 148 -3.21 3.72 1.10
N ARG A 149 -3.67 2.63 1.73
CA ARG A 149 -3.83 2.57 3.19
C ARG A 149 -2.49 2.69 3.90
N ALA A 150 -1.50 1.90 3.50
CA ALA A 150 -0.15 1.95 4.07
C ALA A 150 0.54 3.30 3.77
N GLU A 151 0.39 3.81 2.54
CA GLU A 151 0.95 5.13 2.17
C GLU A 151 0.34 6.27 3.00
N ARG A 152 -0.95 6.20 3.32
CA ARG A 152 -1.59 7.19 4.20
C ARG A 152 -1.09 7.11 5.62
N SER A 153 -0.81 5.91 6.15
CA SER A 153 -0.31 5.74 7.52
C SER A 153 1.08 6.35 7.73
N ILE A 154 1.93 6.38 6.69
CA ILE A 154 3.26 7.00 6.79
C ILE A 154 3.25 8.52 6.53
N LYS A 155 2.18 9.08 5.94
CA LYS A 155 2.10 10.51 5.61
C LYS A 155 2.31 11.46 6.79
N PRO A 156 1.75 11.23 7.99
CA PRO A 156 1.99 12.12 9.14
C PRO A 156 3.47 12.24 9.47
N PHE A 157 4.21 11.12 9.46
CA PHE A 157 5.66 11.11 9.64
C PHE A 157 6.39 11.90 8.52
N VAL A 158 6.02 11.66 7.25
CA VAL A 158 6.63 12.36 6.11
C VAL A 158 6.35 13.87 6.15
N ASN A 159 5.15 14.27 6.57
CA ASN A 159 4.80 15.69 6.73
C ASN A 159 5.56 16.33 7.90
N GLY A 160 5.62 15.66 9.04
CA GLY A 160 6.43 16.11 10.17
C GLY A 160 7.89 16.27 9.78
N ARG A 161 8.47 15.30 9.05
CA ARG A 161 9.84 15.39 8.56
C ARG A 161 10.13 16.66 7.75
N LYS A 162 9.16 17.21 7.03
CA LYS A 162 9.34 18.47 6.31
C LYS A 162 9.59 19.66 7.26
N ALA A 163 9.11 19.59 8.49
CA ALA A 163 9.31 20.64 9.50
C ALA A 163 10.65 20.48 10.23
N TRP A 164 11.04 19.25 10.62
CA TRP A 164 12.32 19.04 11.34
C TRP A 164 13.48 18.58 10.46
N LEU A 165 13.27 18.32 9.17
CA LEU A 165 14.20 17.94 8.10
C LEU A 165 14.90 16.59 8.31
N PHE A 166 15.57 16.36 9.43
CA PHE A 166 16.31 15.14 9.76
C PHE A 166 16.41 14.93 11.28
N SER A 167 16.70 13.69 11.67
CA SER A 167 17.04 13.34 13.04
C SER A 167 18.55 13.45 13.24
N GLN A 168 18.98 14.16 14.28
CA GLN A 168 20.42 14.37 14.56
C GLN A 168 21.14 13.10 15.00
N THR A 169 20.41 12.15 15.61
CA THR A 169 20.97 10.91 16.11
C THR A 169 20.13 9.69 15.72
N ALA A 170 20.77 8.51 15.61
CA ALA A 170 20.07 7.26 15.38
C ALA A 170 19.07 6.94 16.50
N LYS A 171 19.39 7.25 17.76
CA LYS A 171 18.47 7.11 18.90
C LYS A 171 17.21 7.97 18.72
N GLY A 172 17.37 9.24 18.33
CA GLY A 172 16.25 10.13 18.08
C GLY A 172 15.38 9.66 16.91
N ALA A 173 16.00 9.17 15.83
CA ALA A 173 15.27 8.60 14.70
C ALA A 173 14.46 7.35 15.12
N LYS A 174 15.04 6.45 15.92
CA LYS A 174 14.36 5.26 16.43
C LYS A 174 13.19 5.64 17.36
N ALA A 175 13.42 6.58 18.29
CA ALA A 175 12.36 7.06 19.19
C ALA A 175 11.19 7.66 18.40
N SER A 176 11.48 8.52 17.40
CA SER A 176 10.44 9.09 16.53
C SER A 176 9.66 8.00 15.79
N ALA A 177 10.34 7.01 15.22
CA ALA A 177 9.68 5.91 14.52
C ALA A 177 8.75 5.11 15.45
N ILE A 178 9.17 4.83 16.68
CA ILE A 178 8.35 4.12 17.69
C ILE A 178 7.12 4.97 18.05
N LEU A 179 7.29 6.24 18.41
CA LEU A 179 6.19 7.11 18.83
C LEU A 179 5.16 7.30 17.72
N TYR A 180 5.61 7.53 16.46
CA TYR A 180 4.70 7.59 15.33
C TYR A 180 3.97 6.26 15.09
N SER A 181 4.62 5.12 15.28
CA SER A 181 3.97 3.82 15.16
C SER A 181 2.86 3.65 16.20
N ILE A 182 3.11 4.05 17.46
CA ILE A 182 2.10 3.99 18.53
C ILE A 182 0.91 4.89 18.18
N VAL A 183 1.15 6.15 17.82
CA VAL A 183 0.10 7.13 17.47
C VAL A 183 -0.73 6.68 16.27
N GLU A 184 -0.09 6.22 15.20
CA GLU A 184 -0.81 5.81 14.00
C GLU A 184 -1.53 4.46 14.20
N SER A 185 -1.00 3.55 15.02
CA SER A 185 -1.69 2.31 15.39
C SER A 185 -2.92 2.59 16.25
N ALA A 186 -2.84 3.51 17.21
CA ALA A 186 -4.01 3.96 17.98
C ALA A 186 -5.11 4.48 17.05
N LYS A 187 -4.80 5.42 16.16
CA LYS A 187 -5.75 5.97 15.17
C LYS A 187 -6.34 4.89 14.27
N ALA A 188 -5.52 3.93 13.82
CA ALA A 188 -5.97 2.85 12.95
C ALA A 188 -6.98 1.91 13.62
N ASN A 189 -6.98 1.86 14.96
CA ASN A 189 -7.90 1.08 15.78
C ASN A 189 -9.02 1.93 16.42
N GLY A 190 -9.18 3.19 15.99
CA GLY A 190 -10.25 4.08 16.46
C GLY A 190 -10.02 4.66 17.85
N LEU A 191 -8.81 4.52 18.40
CA LEU A 191 -8.46 5.08 19.71
C LEU A 191 -8.02 6.54 19.59
N VAL A 192 -8.30 7.33 20.62
CA VAL A 192 -7.72 8.67 20.79
C VAL A 192 -6.27 8.50 21.23
N PRO A 193 -5.26 8.97 20.45
CA PRO A 193 -3.85 8.72 20.77
C PRO A 193 -3.41 9.20 22.15
N TYR A 194 -3.96 10.33 22.61
CA TYR A 194 -3.67 10.86 23.93
C TYR A 194 -4.08 9.89 25.04
N ASP A 195 -5.32 9.42 25.00
CA ASP A 195 -5.87 8.52 26.02
C ASP A 195 -5.15 7.16 26.00
N TYR A 196 -4.85 6.68 24.79
CA TYR A 196 -4.08 5.44 24.63
C TYR A 196 -2.67 5.54 25.18
N ILE A 197 -1.94 6.63 24.91
CA ILE A 197 -0.60 6.85 25.44
C ILE A 197 -0.62 7.01 26.95
N THR A 198 -1.61 7.74 27.50
CA THR A 198 -1.79 7.87 28.95
C THR A 198 -2.00 6.50 29.60
N HIS A 199 -2.90 5.69 29.03
CA HIS A 199 -3.14 4.31 29.49
C HIS A 199 -1.87 3.44 29.46
N LEU A 200 -1.07 3.53 28.38
CA LEU A 200 0.21 2.82 28.30
C LEU A 200 1.18 3.25 29.40
N LEU A 201 1.31 4.57 29.63
CA LEU A 201 2.21 5.10 30.67
C LEU A 201 1.77 4.65 32.06
N GLU A 202 0.47 4.64 32.35
CA GLU A 202 -0.08 4.13 33.61
C GLU A 202 0.19 2.63 33.77
N ALA A 203 -0.10 1.82 32.73
CA ALA A 203 0.14 0.37 32.77
C ALA A 203 1.60 0.03 33.02
N PHE A 204 2.54 0.76 32.43
CA PHE A 204 3.98 0.55 32.64
C PHE A 204 4.51 1.04 34.01
N THR A 205 3.67 1.63 34.86
CA THR A 205 4.02 1.83 36.28
C THR A 205 3.94 0.53 37.10
N HIS A 206 3.22 -0.47 36.58
CA HIS A 206 3.17 -1.80 37.20
C HIS A 206 4.38 -2.64 36.79
N PRO A 207 4.91 -3.50 37.65
CA PRO A 207 6.14 -4.25 37.41
C PRO A 207 6.03 -5.28 36.27
N GLU A 208 4.84 -5.82 36.03
CA GLU A 208 4.58 -6.85 35.00
C GLU A 208 3.30 -6.51 34.21
N PRO A 209 3.34 -5.54 33.31
CA PRO A 209 2.18 -5.21 32.49
C PRO A 209 1.89 -6.33 31.48
N ASP A 210 0.63 -6.67 31.30
CA ASP A 210 0.19 -7.60 30.25
C ASP A 210 0.24 -6.89 28.91
N ILE A 211 1.33 -7.10 28.16
CA ILE A 211 1.58 -6.46 26.87
C ILE A 211 0.47 -6.79 25.85
N GLU A 212 -0.07 -8.02 25.87
CA GLU A 212 -1.12 -8.43 24.93
C GLU A 212 -2.40 -7.60 25.11
N GLN A 213 -2.76 -7.28 26.35
CA GLN A 213 -3.91 -6.42 26.65
C GLN A 213 -3.67 -4.94 26.32
N LEU A 214 -2.43 -4.54 26.22
CA LEU A 214 -2.04 -3.16 25.87
C LEU A 214 -1.98 -2.91 24.37
N LEU A 215 -2.05 -3.95 23.54
CA LEU A 215 -2.05 -3.78 22.09
C LEU A 215 -3.29 -3.00 21.61
N PRO A 216 -3.15 -2.08 20.63
CA PRO A 216 -4.22 -1.13 20.29
C PRO A 216 -5.49 -1.78 19.75
N TRP A 217 -5.45 -3.03 19.33
CA TRP A 217 -6.62 -3.83 18.91
C TRP A 217 -7.27 -4.64 20.03
N ASN A 218 -6.61 -4.77 21.18
CA ASN A 218 -7.11 -5.51 22.35
C ASN A 218 -7.55 -4.57 23.48
N VAL A 219 -6.91 -3.38 23.58
CA VAL A 219 -7.17 -2.45 24.68
C VAL A 219 -8.62 -1.96 24.67
N LYS A 220 -9.23 -1.91 25.83
CA LYS A 220 -10.51 -1.27 26.07
C LYS A 220 -10.25 -0.05 26.96
N LEU A 221 -10.19 1.11 26.34
CA LEU A 221 -10.19 2.36 27.10
C LEU A 221 -11.62 2.58 27.60
N SER A 222 -11.80 2.85 28.89
CA SER A 222 -13.08 3.35 29.41
C SER A 222 -13.39 4.66 28.68
N ASP A 223 -14.60 4.79 28.14
CA ASP A 223 -15.08 6.04 27.54
C ASP A 223 -14.75 7.18 28.50
N GLY A 224 -13.89 8.09 28.06
CA GLY A 224 -13.40 9.19 28.90
C GLY A 224 -14.55 10.03 29.42
N LEU A 225 -14.39 10.45 30.67
CA LEU A 225 -15.24 11.43 31.39
C LEU A 225 -15.43 12.72 30.60
#